data_eb8b118c89da99e83a8d31297767c92b
#
_entry.id   eb8b118c89da99e83a8d31297767c92b
#
_cell.length_a   1.000
_cell.length_b   1.000
_cell.length_c   1.000
_cell.angle_alpha   90.00
_cell.angle_beta   90.00
_cell.angle_gamma   90.00
#
_symmetry.space_group_name_H-M   'P 1'
#
loop_
_entity.id
_entity.type
_entity.pdbx_description
1 polymer ?
#
loop_
_entity_poly.entity_id
_entity_poly.type
_entity_poly.pdbx_seq_one_letter_code
_entity_poly.pdbx_strand_id
1 'polypeptide(L)'
;MNFRRVLTVVCLAAIVVLGAASRLLELPFIDRTESVRAMTWYPDRDWPDYPRFLEGVREHTKPGDTIAVIVPAMTWDGGYSYAYYRASYFLTGREVLPLVTAGDVRVQQNFLAAKYIAVFGVGLRVPADVVWRGGRGALLRLRQR
;
A
#
# COMPACT_ATOMS: atom_id res chain seq x y z
N MET A 1 4.82 -2.20 58.96
CA MET A 1 4.25 -2.10 57.57
C MET A 1 3.01 -2.99 57.52
N ASN A 2 1.79 -2.41 57.29
CA ASN A 2 0.53 -3.16 57.44
C ASN A 2 0.39 -4.24 56.37
N PHE A 3 0.28 -5.50 56.74
CA PHE A 3 0.10 -6.67 55.89
C PHE A 3 -0.97 -6.45 54.78
N ARG A 4 -2.08 -5.79 55.14
CA ARG A 4 -3.14 -5.43 54.17
C ARG A 4 -2.65 -4.53 53.03
N ARG A 5 -1.79 -3.53 53.31
CA ARG A 5 -1.25 -2.62 52.28
C ARG A 5 -0.30 -3.36 51.33
N VAL A 6 0.51 -4.26 51.86
CA VAL A 6 1.42 -5.08 51.01
C VAL A 6 0.61 -5.99 50.10
N LEU A 7 -0.43 -6.66 50.63
CA LEU A 7 -1.29 -7.54 49.85
C LEU A 7 -2.02 -6.77 48.73
N THR A 8 -2.54 -5.57 49.03
CA THR A 8 -3.21 -4.74 48.01
C THR A 8 -2.26 -4.34 46.89
N VAL A 9 -1.03 -3.94 47.20
CA VAL A 9 -0.02 -3.56 46.21
C VAL A 9 0.37 -4.76 45.35
N VAL A 10 0.55 -5.93 45.95
CA VAL A 10 0.89 -7.17 45.21
C VAL A 10 -0.27 -7.57 44.28
N CYS A 11 -1.52 -7.51 44.72
CA CYS A 11 -2.68 -7.82 43.88
C CYS A 11 -2.82 -6.83 42.71
N LEU A 12 -2.64 -5.54 42.96
CA LEU A 12 -2.66 -4.52 41.88
C LEU A 12 -1.54 -4.73 40.87
N ALA A 13 -0.33 -5.00 41.33
CA ALA A 13 0.80 -5.30 40.45
C ALA A 13 0.54 -6.57 39.61
N ALA A 14 -0.03 -7.62 40.19
CA ALA A 14 -0.40 -8.84 39.50
C ALA A 14 -1.47 -8.59 38.43
N ILE A 15 -2.48 -7.77 38.69
CA ILE A 15 -3.52 -7.41 37.72
C ILE A 15 -2.92 -6.62 36.55
N VAL A 16 -2.03 -5.67 36.85
CA VAL A 16 -1.37 -4.89 35.78
C VAL A 16 -0.48 -5.77 34.90
N VAL A 17 0.31 -6.65 35.51
CA VAL A 17 1.19 -7.58 34.78
C VAL A 17 0.38 -8.57 33.97
N LEU A 18 -0.69 -9.16 34.50
CA LEU A 18 -1.57 -10.08 33.77
C LEU A 18 -2.33 -9.36 32.67
N GLY A 19 -2.80 -8.14 32.91
CA GLY A 19 -3.45 -7.33 31.87
C GLY A 19 -2.51 -6.91 30.77
N ALA A 20 -1.27 -6.57 31.07
CA ALA A 20 -0.25 -6.27 30.08
C ALA A 20 0.17 -7.54 29.30
N ALA A 21 0.32 -8.67 29.97
CA ALA A 21 0.66 -9.94 29.34
C ALA A 21 -0.47 -10.44 28.41
N SER A 22 -1.75 -10.33 28.82
CA SER A 22 -2.88 -10.67 27.96
C SER A 22 -2.94 -9.78 26.73
N ARG A 23 -2.70 -8.47 26.86
CA ARG A 23 -2.63 -7.55 25.72
C ARG A 23 -1.44 -7.81 24.80
N LEU A 24 -0.31 -8.25 25.36
CA LEU A 24 0.85 -8.67 24.56
C LEU A 24 0.61 -10.00 23.83
N LEU A 25 -0.22 -10.89 24.39
CA LEU A 25 -0.63 -12.16 23.77
C LEU A 25 -1.77 -11.97 22.77
N GLU A 26 -2.64 -10.97 22.99
CA GLU A 26 -3.70 -10.55 22.05
C GLU A 26 -3.19 -9.62 20.94
N LEU A 27 -2.06 -8.94 21.16
CA LEU A 27 -1.35 -8.40 20.02
C LEU A 27 -1.01 -9.61 19.17
N PRO A 28 -1.63 -9.74 17.98
CA PRO A 28 -1.17 -10.74 17.09
C PRO A 28 0.31 -10.41 16.85
N PHE A 29 1.19 -11.17 17.44
CA PHE A 29 2.51 -11.46 16.89
C PHE A 29 2.28 -12.26 15.61
N ILE A 30 1.18 -11.90 14.93
CA ILE A 30 0.96 -12.23 13.56
C ILE A 30 2.17 -11.66 12.90
N ASP A 31 3.19 -12.49 12.91
CA ASP A 31 4.02 -12.61 11.78
C ASP A 31 4.25 -11.25 11.11
N ARG A 32 4.66 -10.24 11.98
CA ARG A 32 5.16 -8.99 11.42
C ARG A 32 6.26 -9.27 10.43
N THR A 33 7.02 -10.33 10.63
CA THR A 33 8.02 -10.82 9.68
C THR A 33 7.36 -11.38 8.42
N GLU A 34 6.26 -12.14 8.49
CA GLU A 34 5.51 -12.56 7.31
C GLU A 34 4.73 -11.42 6.69
N SER A 35 4.09 -10.55 7.48
CA SER A 35 3.41 -9.36 6.93
C SER A 35 4.36 -8.39 6.28
N VAL A 36 5.52 -8.13 6.87
CA VAL A 36 6.57 -7.30 6.26
C VAL A 36 7.21 -8.02 5.07
N ARG A 37 7.43 -9.33 5.15
CA ARG A 37 7.88 -10.14 4.01
C ARG A 37 6.83 -10.20 2.91
N ALA A 38 5.55 -10.39 3.24
CA ALA A 38 4.45 -10.34 2.29
C ALA A 38 4.33 -8.96 1.62
N MET A 39 4.53 -7.87 2.37
CA MET A 39 4.55 -6.52 1.82
C MET A 39 5.76 -6.25 0.92
N THR A 40 6.91 -6.87 1.17
CA THR A 40 8.16 -6.55 0.47
C THR A 40 8.59 -7.58 -0.56
N TRP A 41 8.34 -8.89 -0.34
CA TRP A 41 8.97 -9.94 -1.13
C TRP A 41 8.06 -11.09 -1.56
N TYR A 42 6.89 -11.27 -0.92
CA TYR A 42 5.99 -12.32 -1.34
C TYR A 42 5.30 -11.95 -2.64
N PRO A 43 5.40 -12.78 -3.67
CA PRO A 43 4.53 -12.62 -4.82
C PRO A 43 3.08 -12.74 -4.34
N ASP A 44 2.30 -11.71 -4.60
CA ASP A 44 0.87 -11.75 -4.39
C ASP A 44 0.29 -12.93 -5.18
N ARG A 45 -0.60 -13.68 -4.57
CA ARG A 45 -1.22 -14.84 -5.19
C ARG A 45 -1.89 -14.50 -6.53
N ASP A 46 -2.53 -13.33 -6.60
CA ASP A 46 -3.27 -12.90 -7.79
C ASP A 46 -2.41 -12.05 -8.73
N TRP A 47 -1.44 -11.29 -8.18
CA TRP A 47 -0.56 -10.41 -8.95
C TRP A 47 0.91 -10.57 -8.55
N PRO A 48 1.51 -11.74 -8.81
CA PRO A 48 2.87 -12.07 -8.36
C PRO A 48 3.94 -11.09 -8.89
N ASP A 49 3.70 -10.48 -10.03
CA ASP A 49 4.65 -9.55 -10.68
C ASP A 49 4.46 -8.09 -10.26
N TYR A 50 3.41 -7.78 -9.47
CA TYR A 50 3.07 -6.41 -9.13
C TYR A 50 4.16 -5.69 -8.31
N PRO A 51 4.78 -6.30 -7.29
CA PRO A 51 5.91 -5.69 -6.58
C PRO A 51 7.08 -5.35 -7.49
N ARG A 52 7.47 -6.27 -8.36
CA ARG A 52 8.56 -6.05 -9.34
C ARG A 52 8.23 -4.93 -10.33
N PHE A 53 6.96 -4.86 -10.75
CA PHE A 53 6.47 -3.75 -11.56
C PHE A 53 6.63 -2.41 -10.82
N LEU A 54 6.24 -2.32 -9.55
CA LEU A 54 6.37 -1.10 -8.75
C LEU A 54 7.84 -0.69 -8.53
N GLU A 55 8.76 -1.64 -8.40
CA GLU A 55 10.21 -1.35 -8.38
C GLU A 55 10.65 -0.69 -9.69
N GLY A 56 10.25 -1.23 -10.83
CA GLY A 56 10.53 -0.61 -12.13
C GLY A 56 9.92 0.79 -12.26
N VAL A 57 8.70 1.02 -11.78
CA VAL A 57 8.11 2.37 -11.71
C VAL A 57 8.95 3.30 -10.84
N ARG A 58 9.42 2.82 -9.70
CA ARG A 58 10.28 3.58 -8.79
C ARG A 58 11.60 3.99 -9.44
N GLU A 59 12.24 3.12 -10.19
CA GLU A 59 13.50 3.39 -10.89
C GLU A 59 13.35 4.48 -11.98
N HIS A 60 12.16 4.57 -12.57
CA HIS A 60 11.90 5.51 -13.68
C HIS A 60 11.15 6.80 -13.27
N THR A 61 10.97 6.99 -11.96
CA THR A 61 10.33 8.19 -11.39
C THR A 61 11.18 8.78 -10.27
N LYS A 62 10.95 10.05 -9.93
CA LYS A 62 11.70 10.76 -8.89
C LYS A 62 10.82 11.04 -7.66
N PRO A 63 11.40 11.23 -6.47
CA PRO A 63 10.67 11.81 -5.34
C PRO A 63 9.98 13.11 -5.74
N GLY A 64 8.73 13.29 -5.29
CA GLY A 64 7.88 14.42 -5.65
C GLY A 64 7.07 14.25 -6.95
N ASP A 65 7.30 13.21 -7.73
CA ASP A 65 6.44 12.92 -8.89
C ASP A 65 5.05 12.41 -8.44
N THR A 66 4.02 12.80 -9.18
CA THR A 66 2.64 12.32 -9.02
C THR A 66 2.36 11.14 -9.94
N ILE A 67 1.87 10.05 -9.40
CA ILE A 67 1.66 8.78 -10.12
C ILE A 67 0.24 8.29 -9.89
N ALA A 68 -0.56 8.15 -10.95
CA ALA A 68 -1.83 7.46 -10.88
C ALA A 68 -1.63 5.97 -11.17
N VAL A 69 -2.32 5.10 -10.42
CA VAL A 69 -2.18 3.64 -10.55
C VAL A 69 -3.45 3.04 -11.10
N ILE A 70 -3.30 2.22 -12.16
CA ILE A 70 -4.38 1.47 -12.79
C ILE A 70 -4.05 -0.02 -12.74
N VAL A 71 -4.98 -0.80 -12.18
CA VAL A 71 -4.89 -2.27 -12.04
C VAL A 71 -6.22 -2.91 -12.46
N PRO A 72 -6.29 -4.25 -12.64
CA PRO A 72 -7.53 -4.93 -13.04
C PRO A 72 -8.68 -4.82 -12.03
N ALA A 73 -8.45 -4.34 -10.81
CA ALA A 73 -9.48 -4.12 -9.79
C ALA A 73 -10.19 -2.78 -10.02
N MET A 74 -11.52 -2.82 -10.21
CA MET A 74 -12.33 -1.65 -10.58
C MET A 74 -13.07 -1.02 -9.39
N THR A 75 -13.02 -1.65 -8.20
CA THR A 75 -13.65 -1.15 -6.99
C THR A 75 -12.67 -1.16 -5.83
N TRP A 76 -12.87 -0.26 -4.86
CA TRP A 76 -11.98 -0.15 -3.70
C TRP A 76 -11.87 -1.47 -2.96
N ASP A 77 -13.01 -2.06 -2.56
CA ASP A 77 -13.07 -3.31 -1.81
C ASP A 77 -12.80 -4.56 -2.67
N GLY A 78 -12.85 -4.42 -4.00
CA GLY A 78 -12.56 -5.48 -4.96
C GLY A 78 -11.06 -5.66 -5.26
N GLY A 79 -10.18 -5.14 -4.40
CA GLY A 79 -8.73 -5.30 -4.51
C GLY A 79 -7.94 -4.05 -4.94
N TYR A 80 -8.63 -2.96 -5.33
CA TYR A 80 -7.94 -1.71 -5.69
C TYR A 80 -7.23 -1.09 -4.48
N SER A 81 -7.86 -1.11 -3.29
CA SER A 81 -7.26 -0.64 -2.04
C SER A 81 -5.92 -1.30 -1.75
N TYR A 82 -5.85 -2.62 -1.93
CA TYR A 82 -4.61 -3.38 -1.79
C TYR A 82 -3.52 -2.86 -2.75
N ALA A 83 -3.85 -2.75 -4.05
CA ALA A 83 -2.91 -2.25 -5.06
C ALA A 83 -2.43 -0.82 -4.77
N TYR A 84 -3.37 0.04 -4.34
CA TYR A 84 -3.09 1.44 -3.98
C TYR A 84 -2.14 1.55 -2.77
N TYR A 85 -2.44 0.85 -1.67
CA TYR A 85 -1.58 0.88 -0.49
C TYR A 85 -0.20 0.28 -0.76
N ARG A 86 -0.16 -0.77 -1.55
CA ARG A 86 1.11 -1.38 -1.95
C ARG A 86 1.93 -0.43 -2.84
N ALA A 87 1.31 0.23 -3.79
CA ALA A 87 1.96 1.26 -4.60
C ALA A 87 2.47 2.41 -3.73
N SER A 88 1.66 2.91 -2.80
CA SER A 88 2.06 3.99 -1.88
C SER A 88 3.27 3.61 -1.02
N TYR A 89 3.37 2.35 -0.61
CA TYR A 89 4.52 1.83 0.13
C TYR A 89 5.78 1.74 -0.74
N PHE A 90 5.70 1.13 -1.94
CA PHE A 90 6.85 0.95 -2.83
C PHE A 90 7.34 2.26 -3.43
N LEU A 91 6.44 3.21 -3.66
CA LEU A 91 6.71 4.49 -4.27
C LEU A 91 6.90 5.61 -3.22
N THR A 92 7.43 5.27 -2.05
CA THR A 92 7.71 6.23 -0.98
C THR A 92 8.43 7.47 -1.51
N GLY A 93 7.97 8.66 -1.06
CA GLY A 93 8.47 9.95 -1.52
C GLY A 93 7.83 10.46 -2.82
N ARG A 94 6.90 9.69 -3.42
CA ARG A 94 6.06 10.07 -4.56
C ARG A 94 4.61 10.17 -4.10
N GLU A 95 3.83 10.97 -4.77
CA GLU A 95 2.39 11.07 -4.51
C GLU A 95 1.65 10.05 -5.37
N VAL A 96 1.03 9.06 -4.73
CA VAL A 96 0.21 8.05 -5.42
C VAL A 96 -1.25 8.49 -5.41
N LEU A 97 -1.82 8.67 -6.60
CA LEU A 97 -3.18 9.15 -6.79
C LEU A 97 -4.11 7.97 -7.10
N PRO A 98 -5.18 7.75 -6.31
CA PRO A 98 -6.12 6.65 -6.55
C PRO A 98 -7.03 6.93 -7.75
N LEU A 99 -7.29 5.88 -8.55
CA LEU A 99 -8.24 5.87 -9.67
C LEU A 99 -9.27 4.75 -9.44
N VAL A 100 -10.23 4.98 -8.54
CA VAL A 100 -11.09 3.90 -8.02
C VAL A 100 -12.31 3.63 -8.89
N THR A 101 -12.96 4.69 -9.39
CA THR A 101 -14.20 4.56 -10.17
C THR A 101 -14.21 5.49 -11.37
N ALA A 102 -14.65 4.99 -12.51
CA ALA A 102 -14.92 5.85 -13.68
C ALA A 102 -16.14 6.72 -13.40
N GLY A 103 -16.01 8.03 -13.60
CA GLY A 103 -17.10 9.01 -13.43
C GLY A 103 -17.07 9.77 -12.11
N ASP A 104 -16.26 9.40 -11.15
CA ASP A 104 -16.00 10.23 -9.96
C ASP A 104 -15.14 11.44 -10.36
N VAL A 105 -15.55 12.63 -9.95
CA VAL A 105 -14.82 13.88 -10.22
C VAL A 105 -13.37 13.82 -9.69
N ARG A 106 -13.18 13.18 -8.54
CA ARG A 106 -11.83 12.99 -7.96
C ARG A 106 -10.96 12.10 -8.83
N VAL A 107 -11.52 11.05 -9.43
CA VAL A 107 -10.81 10.17 -10.36
C VAL A 107 -10.32 10.95 -11.58
N GLN A 108 -11.17 11.80 -12.16
CA GLN A 108 -10.79 12.65 -13.29
C GLN A 108 -9.71 13.67 -12.87
N GLN A 109 -9.87 14.30 -11.72
CA GLN A 109 -8.89 15.24 -11.16
C GLN A 109 -7.55 14.54 -10.91
N ASN A 110 -7.57 13.38 -10.27
CA ASN A 110 -6.36 12.59 -10.00
C ASN A 110 -5.67 12.16 -11.30
N PHE A 111 -6.45 11.74 -12.29
CA PHE A 111 -5.91 11.38 -13.60
C PHE A 111 -5.20 12.56 -14.27
N LEU A 112 -5.83 13.74 -14.26
CA LEU A 112 -5.27 14.97 -14.85
C LEU A 112 -4.09 15.53 -14.05
N ALA A 113 -4.07 15.35 -12.74
CA ALA A 113 -2.98 15.78 -11.86
C ALA A 113 -1.76 14.85 -11.92
N ALA A 114 -1.93 13.61 -12.40
CA ALA A 114 -0.86 12.66 -12.49
C ALA A 114 0.13 13.03 -13.60
N LYS A 115 1.42 13.11 -13.25
CA LYS A 115 2.52 13.24 -14.23
C LYS A 115 2.75 11.92 -14.95
N TYR A 116 2.57 10.81 -14.25
CA TYR A 116 2.73 9.45 -14.76
C TYR A 116 1.50 8.61 -14.46
N ILE A 117 1.25 7.63 -15.32
CA ILE A 117 0.28 6.57 -15.09
C ILE A 117 1.01 5.24 -15.07
N ALA A 118 0.96 4.56 -13.93
CA ALA A 118 1.43 3.20 -13.76
C ALA A 118 0.28 2.23 -14.05
N VAL A 119 0.35 1.53 -15.18
CA VAL A 119 -0.69 0.60 -15.66
C VAL A 119 -0.19 -0.81 -15.50
N PHE A 120 -0.92 -1.65 -14.77
CA PHE A 120 -0.57 -3.04 -14.55
C PHE A 120 -1.74 -3.98 -14.88
N GLY A 121 -1.50 -4.99 -15.71
CA GLY A 121 -2.46 -6.05 -16.02
C GLY A 121 -3.68 -5.63 -16.85
N VAL A 122 -3.74 -4.38 -17.31
CA VAL A 122 -4.81 -3.85 -18.17
C VAL A 122 -4.23 -3.10 -19.37
N GLY A 123 -5.02 -3.02 -20.44
CA GLY A 123 -4.69 -2.17 -21.60
C GLY A 123 -5.29 -0.77 -21.40
N LEU A 124 -4.48 0.26 -21.55
CA LEU A 124 -4.93 1.66 -21.53
C LEU A 124 -4.65 2.33 -22.88
N ARG A 125 -5.67 2.94 -23.46
CA ARG A 125 -5.54 3.72 -24.70
C ARG A 125 -5.72 5.21 -24.39
N VAL A 126 -4.61 5.88 -24.15
CA VAL A 126 -4.57 7.33 -23.87
C VAL A 126 -3.41 7.95 -24.67
N PRO A 127 -3.49 9.25 -25.01
CA PRO A 127 -2.39 9.98 -25.64
C PRO A 127 -1.27 10.17 -24.61
N ALA A 128 -0.37 9.20 -24.52
CA ALA A 128 0.75 9.17 -23.58
C ALA A 128 1.99 8.58 -24.23
N ASP A 129 3.15 8.98 -23.74
CA ASP A 129 4.42 8.39 -24.11
C ASP A 129 4.78 7.27 -23.15
N VAL A 130 5.21 6.13 -23.68
CA VAL A 130 5.68 5.01 -22.88
C VAL A 130 7.07 5.34 -22.35
N VAL A 131 7.20 5.47 -21.03
CA VAL A 131 8.49 5.71 -20.35
C VAL A 131 9.22 4.41 -20.09
N TRP A 132 8.47 3.37 -19.68
CA TRP A 132 9.03 2.07 -19.37
C TRP A 132 7.96 0.97 -19.51
N ARG A 133 8.41 -0.25 -19.80
CA ARG A 133 7.58 -1.47 -19.79
C ARG A 133 8.30 -2.57 -19.05
N GLY A 134 7.56 -3.30 -18.20
CA GLY A 134 8.07 -4.47 -17.50
C GLY A 134 6.98 -5.46 -17.14
N GLY A 135 7.17 -6.73 -17.51
CA GLY A 135 6.18 -7.78 -17.30
C GLY A 135 4.83 -7.44 -17.91
N ARG A 136 3.78 -7.46 -17.07
CA ARG A 136 2.39 -7.14 -17.45
C ARG A 136 2.04 -5.65 -17.34
N GLY A 137 3.03 -4.78 -17.11
CA GLY A 137 2.78 -3.37 -16.85
C GLY A 137 3.57 -2.39 -17.70
N ALA A 138 3.17 -1.13 -17.63
CA ALA A 138 3.83 -0.01 -18.30
C ALA A 138 3.74 1.26 -17.44
N LEU A 139 4.76 2.09 -17.51
CA LEU A 139 4.76 3.46 -17.02
C LEU A 139 4.59 4.41 -18.18
N LEU A 140 3.56 5.21 -18.13
CA LEU A 140 3.19 6.16 -19.16
C LEU A 140 3.38 7.59 -18.63
N ARG A 141 3.81 8.51 -19.49
CA ARG A 141 3.81 9.94 -19.23
C ARG A 141 2.69 10.58 -20.03
N LEU A 142 1.76 11.25 -19.35
CA LEU A 142 0.71 12.01 -20.06
C LEU A 142 1.32 13.14 -20.87
N ARG A 143 0.85 13.29 -22.11
CA ARG A 143 1.15 14.49 -22.91
C ARG A 143 0.30 15.62 -22.35
N GLN A 144 0.92 16.54 -21.63
CA GLN A 144 0.27 17.78 -21.23
C GLN A 144 -0.07 18.56 -22.51
N ARG A 145 -1.35 18.93 -22.63
CA ARG A 145 -1.82 19.84 -23.67
C ARG A 145 -1.52 21.27 -23.29
#